data_ba53c2dadfa7a7dac92a9c52ed7d2459
#
_entry.id   ba53c2dadfa7a7dac92a9c52ed7d2459
#
_cell.length_a   1.000
_cell.length_b   1.000
_cell.length_c   1.000
_cell.angle_alpha   90.00
_cell.angle_beta   90.00
_cell.angle_gamma   90.00
#
_symmetry.space_group_name_H-M   'P 1'
#
loop_
_entity.id
_entity.type
_entity.pdbx_description
1 polymer ?
#
loop_
_entity_poly.entity_id
_entity_poly.type
_entity_poly.pdbx_seq_one_letter_code
_entity_poly.pdbx_strand_id
1 'polypeptide(L)'
;MATLRGGYKLADGTKVPSVTTILKIKDPGALINWAYKTGRAHGVLEGQGMDAPAGLYEGNDALAIGTCVHEMCEVFVKGGDPHQHLEKTMEKAETRDPAAFRAQVVSAYSAFEFWCKGTQLEIIDCEVPVLSETYRYGGTLDFIGKLNGKIVLGDFKTSGGVYPEYLIQLVAYAKAYEECTGTKIDGGYHLLRFSKENGDFGHHFYPSLDDDAWPAFINLRSLYDLNEKLKKRAA
;
A
#
# COMPACT_ATOMS: atom_id res chain seq x y z
N MET A 1 -9.55 -1.19 -0.19
CA MET A 1 -8.73 -1.78 -1.28
C MET A 1 -9.61 -2.62 -2.17
N ALA A 2 -9.95 -2.13 -3.34
CA ALA A 2 -10.66 -2.93 -4.34
C ALA A 2 -9.65 -3.83 -5.07
N THR A 3 -9.20 -4.89 -4.41
CA THR A 3 -8.59 -5.98 -5.14
C THR A 3 -9.63 -6.45 -6.16
N LEU A 4 -9.32 -6.40 -7.44
CA LEU A 4 -10.20 -6.92 -8.48
C LEU A 4 -10.65 -8.33 -8.03
N ARG A 5 -11.94 -8.52 -7.80
CA ARG A 5 -12.50 -9.83 -7.44
C ARG A 5 -12.14 -10.81 -8.55
N GLY A 6 -11.12 -11.67 -8.33
CA GLY A 6 -10.63 -12.62 -9.32
C GLY A 6 -9.13 -12.51 -9.63
N GLY A 7 -8.40 -11.52 -9.08
CA GLY A 7 -6.97 -11.29 -9.31
C GLY A 7 -6.68 -10.70 -10.70
N TYR A 8 -5.40 -10.53 -11.00
CA TYR A 8 -4.93 -9.96 -12.28
C TYR A 8 -4.83 -11.05 -13.34
N LYS A 9 -5.30 -10.75 -14.56
CA LYS A 9 -5.27 -11.69 -15.69
C LYS A 9 -4.77 -10.97 -16.93
N LEU A 10 -3.89 -11.63 -17.67
CA LEU A 10 -3.43 -11.21 -18.98
C LEU A 10 -4.54 -11.33 -20.03
N ALA A 11 -4.31 -10.78 -21.22
CA ALA A 11 -5.26 -10.86 -22.33
C ALA A 11 -5.61 -12.30 -22.74
N ASP A 12 -4.68 -13.24 -22.56
CA ASP A 12 -4.88 -14.67 -22.81
C ASP A 12 -5.64 -15.41 -21.68
N GLY A 13 -6.08 -14.68 -20.64
CA GLY A 13 -6.76 -15.21 -19.46
C GLY A 13 -5.83 -15.80 -18.38
N THR A 14 -4.52 -15.82 -18.59
CA THR A 14 -3.55 -16.32 -17.62
C THR A 14 -3.55 -15.45 -16.36
N LYS A 15 -3.70 -16.07 -15.19
CA LYS A 15 -3.54 -15.36 -13.90
C LYS A 15 -2.08 -15.03 -13.64
N VAL A 16 -1.85 -13.82 -13.16
CA VAL A 16 -0.51 -13.32 -12.79
C VAL A 16 -0.49 -12.84 -11.33
N PRO A 17 0.68 -12.89 -10.67
CA PRO A 17 0.83 -12.38 -9.31
C PRO A 17 0.67 -10.87 -9.26
N SER A 18 0.26 -10.36 -8.10
CA SER A 18 0.33 -8.92 -7.83
C SER A 18 1.75 -8.50 -7.47
N VAL A 19 2.06 -7.20 -7.63
CA VAL A 19 3.31 -6.59 -7.13
C VAL A 19 3.55 -6.98 -5.67
N THR A 20 2.55 -6.80 -4.81
CA THR A 20 2.66 -7.14 -3.38
C THR A 20 2.87 -8.62 -3.11
N THR A 21 2.33 -9.52 -3.96
CA THR A 21 2.59 -10.97 -3.87
C THR A 21 4.05 -11.29 -4.20
N ILE A 22 4.63 -10.62 -5.20
CA ILE A 22 6.03 -10.80 -5.58
C ILE A 22 6.95 -10.28 -4.46
N LEU A 23 6.67 -9.11 -3.90
CA LEU A 23 7.46 -8.50 -2.83
C LEU A 23 7.52 -9.36 -1.55
N LYS A 24 6.47 -10.12 -1.25
CA LYS A 24 6.44 -11.04 -0.09
C LYS A 24 7.52 -12.12 -0.11
N ILE A 25 8.16 -12.37 -1.25
CA ILE A 25 9.29 -13.32 -1.34
C ILE A 25 10.53 -12.79 -0.61
N LYS A 26 10.68 -11.47 -0.52
CA LYS A 26 11.87 -10.84 0.05
C LYS A 26 12.01 -11.08 1.56
N ASP A 27 10.91 -11.03 2.31
CA ASP A 27 10.97 -11.27 3.76
C ASP A 27 9.62 -11.73 4.36
N PRO A 28 9.32 -13.02 4.33
CA PRO A 28 8.21 -13.55 5.11
C PRO A 28 8.47 -13.52 6.62
N GLY A 29 9.73 -13.39 7.06
CA GLY A 29 10.13 -13.46 8.47
C GLY A 29 9.90 -12.17 9.25
N ALA A 30 10.06 -11.01 8.64
CA ALA A 30 9.89 -9.72 9.32
C ALA A 30 8.44 -9.54 9.81
N LEU A 31 7.46 -9.85 8.96
CA LEU A 31 6.04 -9.79 9.33
C LEU A 31 5.67 -10.81 10.41
N ILE A 32 6.22 -12.03 10.32
CA ILE A 32 6.02 -13.09 11.32
C ILE A 32 6.63 -12.67 12.66
N ASN A 33 7.86 -12.13 12.66
CA ASN A 33 8.53 -11.64 13.86
C ASN A 33 7.79 -10.45 14.49
N TRP A 34 7.29 -9.54 13.68
CA TRP A 34 6.45 -8.43 14.16
C TRP A 34 5.16 -8.95 14.77
N ALA A 35 4.43 -9.82 14.09
CA ALA A 35 3.19 -10.42 14.61
C ALA A 35 3.43 -11.20 15.91
N TYR A 36 4.54 -11.96 16.00
CA TYR A 36 4.92 -12.68 17.21
C TYR A 36 5.24 -11.73 18.38
N LYS A 37 6.04 -10.67 18.13
CA LYS A 37 6.38 -9.68 19.17
C LYS A 37 5.15 -8.94 19.67
N THR A 38 4.30 -8.48 18.75
CA THR A 38 3.07 -7.77 19.07
C THR A 38 2.10 -8.66 19.83
N GLY A 39 1.88 -9.89 19.37
CA GLY A 39 1.02 -10.84 20.04
C GLY A 39 1.51 -11.23 21.45
N ARG A 40 2.84 -11.40 21.61
CA ARG A 40 3.44 -11.69 22.93
C ARG A 40 3.29 -10.51 23.89
N ALA A 41 3.57 -9.29 23.44
CA ALA A 41 3.40 -8.09 24.28
C ALA A 41 1.95 -7.95 24.73
N HIS A 42 1.00 -8.21 23.83
CA HIS A 42 -0.42 -8.20 24.11
C HIS A 42 -0.85 -9.26 25.14
N GLY A 43 -0.44 -10.50 24.94
CA GLY A 43 -0.75 -11.60 25.87
C GLY A 43 -0.21 -11.35 27.28
N VAL A 44 0.96 -10.71 27.41
CA VAL A 44 1.53 -10.32 28.69
C VAL A 44 0.70 -9.22 29.36
N LEU A 45 0.25 -8.20 28.60
CA LEU A 45 -0.59 -7.11 29.13
C LEU A 45 -1.97 -7.61 29.58
N GLU A 46 -2.54 -8.61 28.93
CA GLU A 46 -3.83 -9.20 29.29
C GLU A 46 -3.73 -10.33 30.35
N GLY A 47 -2.55 -10.66 30.81
CA GLY A 47 -2.34 -11.71 31.79
C GLY A 47 -2.61 -13.14 31.30
N GLN A 48 -2.69 -13.33 29.98
CA GLN A 48 -3.00 -14.62 29.36
C GLN A 48 -1.75 -15.49 29.12
N GLY A 49 -0.54 -14.97 29.44
CA GLY A 49 0.70 -15.72 29.29
C GLY A 49 1.11 -15.98 27.85
N MET A 50 1.99 -16.98 27.64
CA MET A 50 2.57 -17.28 26.31
C MET A 50 1.62 -18.01 25.36
N ASP A 51 0.50 -18.52 25.85
CA ASP A 51 -0.49 -19.28 25.08
C ASP A 51 -1.61 -18.37 24.50
N ALA A 52 -1.53 -17.06 24.73
CA ALA A 52 -2.46 -16.12 24.12
C ALA A 52 -2.37 -16.19 22.59
N PRO A 53 -3.50 -16.27 21.87
CA PRO A 53 -3.48 -16.17 20.42
C PRO A 53 -2.79 -14.87 20.01
N ALA A 54 -1.84 -14.97 19.08
CA ALA A 54 -1.06 -13.84 18.60
C ALA A 54 -2.00 -12.66 18.27
N GLY A 55 -1.70 -11.49 18.84
CA GLY A 55 -2.54 -10.30 18.90
C GLY A 55 -3.32 -9.98 17.64
N LEU A 56 -4.54 -10.50 17.60
CA LEU A 56 -5.49 -10.28 16.52
C LEU A 56 -5.91 -8.82 16.42
N TYR A 57 -5.73 -8.04 17.49
CA TYR A 57 -6.34 -6.72 17.62
C TYR A 57 -5.43 -5.54 17.21
N GLU A 58 -4.19 -5.45 17.68
CA GLU A 58 -3.30 -4.34 17.27
C GLU A 58 -2.92 -4.40 15.79
N GLY A 59 -2.73 -5.61 15.25
CA GLY A 59 -2.50 -5.81 13.84
C GLY A 59 -3.69 -5.43 12.97
N ASN A 60 -4.91 -5.71 13.45
CA ASN A 60 -6.15 -5.39 12.76
C ASN A 60 -6.43 -3.88 12.74
N ASP A 61 -6.27 -3.19 13.87
CA ASP A 61 -6.47 -1.73 13.93
C ASP A 61 -5.45 -1.00 13.05
N ALA A 62 -4.19 -1.41 13.06
CA ALA A 62 -3.17 -0.80 12.22
C ALA A 62 -3.45 -0.96 10.72
N LEU A 63 -3.93 -2.13 10.31
CA LEU A 63 -4.34 -2.39 8.93
C LEU A 63 -5.63 -1.65 8.59
N ALA A 64 -6.62 -1.67 9.48
CA ALA A 64 -7.90 -1.02 9.30
C ALA A 64 -7.76 0.51 9.20
N ILE A 65 -6.90 1.13 10.04
CA ILE A 65 -6.56 2.55 9.95
C ILE A 65 -5.98 2.88 8.57
N GLY A 66 -4.99 2.09 8.11
CA GLY A 66 -4.40 2.28 6.79
C GLY A 66 -5.45 2.20 5.67
N THR A 67 -6.30 1.19 5.69
CA THR A 67 -7.37 1.00 4.72
C THR A 67 -8.35 2.17 4.74
N CYS A 68 -8.79 2.60 5.92
CA CYS A 68 -9.73 3.71 6.05
C CYS A 68 -9.14 5.04 5.54
N VAL A 69 -7.85 5.32 5.81
CA VAL A 69 -7.16 6.52 5.28
C VAL A 69 -7.10 6.49 3.75
N HIS A 70 -6.73 5.35 3.14
CA HIS A 70 -6.71 5.21 1.68
C HIS A 70 -8.11 5.44 1.08
N GLU A 71 -9.14 4.84 1.66
CA GLU A 71 -10.53 5.02 1.22
C GLU A 71 -11.00 6.47 1.35
N MET A 72 -10.63 7.18 2.43
CA MET A 72 -10.93 8.61 2.58
C MET A 72 -10.22 9.46 1.52
N CYS A 73 -8.96 9.16 1.21
CA CYS A 73 -8.22 9.83 0.13
C CYS A 73 -8.90 9.60 -1.23
N GLU A 74 -9.33 8.37 -1.51
CA GLU A 74 -10.07 8.02 -2.73
C GLU A 74 -11.40 8.79 -2.83
N VAL A 75 -12.17 8.83 -1.73
CA VAL A 75 -13.44 9.57 -1.67
C VAL A 75 -13.22 11.06 -1.90
N PHE A 76 -12.18 11.65 -1.30
CA PHE A 76 -11.81 13.05 -1.53
C PHE A 76 -11.53 13.35 -3.00
N VAL A 77 -10.71 12.52 -3.64
CA VAL A 77 -10.34 12.67 -5.05
C VAL A 77 -11.55 12.57 -5.97
N LYS A 78 -12.47 11.68 -5.66
CA LYS A 78 -13.72 11.49 -6.41
C LYS A 78 -14.78 12.56 -6.10
N GLY A 79 -14.44 13.60 -5.32
CA GLY A 79 -15.35 14.70 -4.96
C GLY A 79 -16.45 14.33 -3.97
N GLY A 80 -16.29 13.23 -3.24
CA GLY A 80 -17.17 12.82 -2.16
C GLY A 80 -16.84 13.48 -0.82
N ASP A 81 -17.52 13.06 0.24
CA ASP A 81 -17.27 13.50 1.61
C ASP A 81 -16.50 12.43 2.40
N PRO A 82 -15.17 12.62 2.63
CA PRO A 82 -14.34 11.67 3.37
C PRO A 82 -14.79 11.49 4.83
N HIS A 83 -15.30 12.54 5.47
CA HIS A 83 -15.76 12.43 6.85
C HIS A 83 -17.05 11.61 6.97
N GLN A 84 -17.97 11.74 6.02
CA GLN A 84 -19.13 10.86 5.96
C GLN A 84 -18.74 9.39 5.72
N HIS A 85 -17.68 9.15 4.92
CA HIS A 85 -17.13 7.81 4.72
C HIS A 85 -16.57 7.25 6.03
N LEU A 86 -15.80 8.05 6.79
CA LEU A 86 -15.28 7.66 8.09
C LEU A 86 -16.40 7.25 9.05
N GLU A 87 -17.50 8.03 9.16
CA GLU A 87 -18.63 7.67 10.04
C GLU A 87 -19.20 6.29 9.69
N LYS A 88 -19.43 6.02 8.40
CA LYS A 88 -19.92 4.71 7.94
C LYS A 88 -18.92 3.56 8.22
N THR A 89 -17.64 3.84 8.18
CA THR A 89 -16.59 2.87 8.52
C THR A 89 -16.59 2.61 10.02
N MET A 90 -16.72 3.66 10.84
CA MET A 90 -16.78 3.55 12.30
C MET A 90 -17.98 2.73 12.80
N GLU A 91 -19.13 2.80 12.12
CA GLU A 91 -20.32 1.98 12.45
C GLU A 91 -20.06 0.47 12.34
N LYS A 92 -19.06 0.08 11.52
CA LYS A 92 -18.74 -1.32 11.22
C LYS A 92 -17.40 -1.77 11.81
N ALA A 93 -16.63 -0.83 12.38
CA ALA A 93 -15.28 -1.10 12.85
C ALA A 93 -15.33 -1.89 14.18
N GLU A 94 -14.73 -3.06 14.16
CA GLU A 94 -14.43 -3.84 15.37
C GLU A 94 -13.06 -3.37 15.92
N THR A 95 -13.05 -2.30 16.70
CA THR A 95 -11.86 -1.74 17.33
C THR A 95 -12.02 -1.68 18.85
N ARG A 96 -10.92 -1.83 19.59
CA ARG A 96 -10.91 -1.74 21.06
C ARG A 96 -11.08 -0.32 21.56
N ASP A 97 -10.54 0.65 20.81
CA ASP A 97 -10.62 2.07 21.14
C ASP A 97 -11.08 2.86 19.91
N PRO A 98 -12.40 3.00 19.73
CA PRO A 98 -12.97 3.77 18.62
C PRO A 98 -12.51 5.22 18.59
N ALA A 99 -12.24 5.82 19.76
CA ALA A 99 -11.80 7.22 19.83
C ALA A 99 -10.36 7.36 19.32
N ALA A 100 -9.46 6.48 19.74
CA ALA A 100 -8.08 6.46 19.25
C ALA A 100 -8.02 6.12 17.76
N PHE A 101 -8.79 5.14 17.29
CA PHE A 101 -8.90 4.79 15.87
C PHE A 101 -9.31 6.00 15.04
N ARG A 102 -10.41 6.66 15.42
CA ARG A 102 -10.90 7.88 14.75
C ARG A 102 -9.84 8.98 14.73
N ALA A 103 -9.19 9.26 15.86
CA ALA A 103 -8.18 10.31 15.96
C ALA A 103 -7.00 10.06 15.02
N GLN A 104 -6.52 8.82 14.92
CA GLN A 104 -5.41 8.42 14.05
C GLN A 104 -5.80 8.54 12.57
N VAL A 105 -6.99 8.09 12.19
CA VAL A 105 -7.49 8.20 10.81
C VAL A 105 -7.65 9.67 10.40
N VAL A 106 -8.29 10.49 11.24
CA VAL A 106 -8.50 11.92 10.96
C VAL A 106 -7.15 12.66 10.85
N SER A 107 -6.21 12.38 11.75
CA SER A 107 -4.88 12.99 11.72
C SER A 107 -4.15 12.67 10.41
N ALA A 108 -4.12 11.39 10.01
CA ALA A 108 -3.47 10.97 8.78
C ALA A 108 -4.12 11.57 7.53
N TYR A 109 -5.45 11.55 7.46
CA TYR A 109 -6.19 12.13 6.33
C TYR A 109 -6.00 13.66 6.25
N SER A 110 -6.04 14.38 7.37
CA SER A 110 -5.83 15.84 7.39
C SER A 110 -4.44 16.23 6.89
N ALA A 111 -3.41 15.42 7.19
CA ALA A 111 -2.07 15.64 6.67
C ALA A 111 -2.02 15.48 5.12
N PHE A 112 -2.72 14.51 4.57
CA PHE A 112 -2.87 14.35 3.11
C PHE A 112 -3.60 15.55 2.48
N GLU A 113 -4.74 15.95 3.03
CA GLU A 113 -5.51 17.09 2.53
C GLU A 113 -4.69 18.39 2.55
N PHE A 114 -3.97 18.62 3.64
CA PHE A 114 -3.06 19.78 3.77
C PHE A 114 -1.94 19.74 2.73
N TRP A 115 -1.33 18.58 2.53
CA TRP A 115 -0.28 18.40 1.52
C TRP A 115 -0.81 18.65 0.09
N CYS A 116 -1.97 18.13 -0.28
CA CYS A 116 -2.59 18.39 -1.57
C CYS A 116 -2.82 19.90 -1.80
N LYS A 117 -3.36 20.59 -0.80
CA LYS A 117 -3.59 22.04 -0.90
C LYS A 117 -2.27 22.84 -1.01
N GLY A 118 -1.24 22.42 -0.28
CA GLY A 118 0.07 23.10 -0.27
C GLY A 118 0.89 22.88 -1.53
N THR A 119 0.77 21.73 -2.18
CA THR A 119 1.57 21.39 -3.36
C THR A 119 0.88 21.71 -4.68
N GLN A 120 -0.40 22.06 -4.66
CA GLN A 120 -1.22 22.24 -5.88
C GLN A 120 -1.23 20.98 -6.77
N LEU A 121 -1.16 19.82 -6.15
CA LEU A 121 -1.26 18.55 -6.86
C LEU A 121 -2.67 18.40 -7.42
N GLU A 122 -2.77 18.21 -8.72
CA GLU A 122 -3.97 17.78 -9.40
C GLU A 122 -3.98 16.25 -9.44
N ILE A 123 -4.78 15.59 -8.61
CA ILE A 123 -4.94 14.14 -8.68
C ILE A 123 -5.84 13.81 -9.87
N ILE A 124 -5.34 12.94 -10.77
CA ILE A 124 -6.02 12.53 -11.98
C ILE A 124 -6.90 11.32 -11.71
N ASP A 125 -6.37 10.33 -10.99
CA ASP A 125 -7.09 9.10 -10.66
C ASP A 125 -6.49 8.41 -9.43
N CYS A 126 -7.31 7.61 -8.72
CA CYS A 126 -6.93 6.84 -7.54
C CYS A 126 -7.35 5.38 -7.68
N GLU A 127 -6.64 4.51 -6.95
CA GLU A 127 -6.89 3.06 -6.97
C GLU A 127 -6.89 2.49 -8.40
N VAL A 128 -5.87 2.89 -9.18
CA VAL A 128 -5.78 2.57 -10.61
C VAL A 128 -5.24 1.16 -10.80
N PRO A 129 -6.02 0.24 -11.37
CA PRO A 129 -5.54 -1.09 -11.70
C PRO A 129 -4.55 -1.03 -12.87
N VAL A 130 -3.42 -1.70 -12.72
CA VAL A 130 -2.37 -1.80 -13.73
C VAL A 130 -1.97 -3.24 -13.98
N LEU A 131 -1.58 -3.53 -15.23
CA LEU A 131 -1.20 -4.85 -15.67
C LEU A 131 -0.02 -4.76 -16.64
N SER A 132 1.03 -5.51 -16.39
CA SER A 132 2.13 -5.68 -17.35
C SER A 132 1.98 -7.03 -18.05
N GLU A 133 1.70 -7.00 -19.33
CA GLU A 133 1.72 -8.18 -20.22
C GLU A 133 3.15 -8.68 -20.42
N THR A 134 4.10 -7.74 -20.58
CA THR A 134 5.52 -8.03 -20.81
C THR A 134 6.15 -8.77 -19.64
N TYR A 135 5.95 -8.28 -18.41
CA TYR A 135 6.58 -8.84 -17.21
C TYR A 135 5.63 -9.73 -16.41
N ARG A 136 4.37 -9.88 -16.86
CA ARG A 136 3.37 -10.81 -16.33
C ARG A 136 3.09 -10.62 -14.84
N TYR A 137 2.71 -9.41 -14.45
CA TYR A 137 2.26 -9.06 -13.11
C TYR A 137 1.22 -7.95 -13.17
N GLY A 138 0.47 -7.77 -12.09
CA GLY A 138 -0.49 -6.68 -11.97
C GLY A 138 -0.45 -6.02 -10.60
N GLY A 139 -1.21 -4.94 -10.45
CA GLY A 139 -1.33 -4.23 -9.19
C GLY A 139 -2.43 -3.18 -9.25
N THR A 140 -2.63 -2.53 -8.12
CA THR A 140 -3.43 -1.30 -8.02
C THR A 140 -2.55 -0.26 -7.38
N LEU A 141 -2.28 0.82 -8.08
CA LEU A 141 -1.53 1.95 -7.56
C LEU A 141 -2.47 2.94 -6.86
N ASP A 142 -1.95 3.64 -5.85
CA ASP A 142 -2.80 4.47 -4.99
C ASP A 142 -3.30 5.71 -5.73
N PHE A 143 -2.41 6.46 -6.42
CA PHE A 143 -2.85 7.57 -7.25
C PHE A 143 -1.87 7.95 -8.37
N ILE A 144 -2.43 8.52 -9.42
CA ILE A 144 -1.74 9.26 -10.48
C ILE A 144 -2.17 10.72 -10.38
N GLY A 145 -1.22 11.62 -10.49
CA GLY A 145 -1.48 13.06 -10.46
C GLY A 145 -0.63 13.85 -11.43
N LYS A 146 -0.88 15.14 -11.46
CA LYS A 146 -0.11 16.12 -12.22
C LYS A 146 0.43 17.19 -11.28
N LEU A 147 1.73 17.37 -11.29
CA LEU A 147 2.42 18.36 -10.49
C LEU A 147 3.38 19.17 -11.38
N ASN A 148 3.21 20.49 -11.40
CA ASN A 148 4.00 21.37 -12.28
C ASN A 148 3.99 20.94 -13.76
N GLY A 149 2.85 20.45 -14.24
CA GLY A 149 2.68 20.01 -15.63
C GLY A 149 3.18 18.61 -15.95
N LYS A 150 3.82 17.91 -14.99
CA LYS A 150 4.37 16.55 -15.14
C LYS A 150 3.49 15.51 -14.48
N ILE A 151 3.50 14.30 -15.03
CA ILE A 151 2.77 13.15 -14.46
C ILE A 151 3.58 12.53 -13.33
N VAL A 152 2.96 12.45 -12.16
CA VAL A 152 3.54 11.86 -10.94
C VAL A 152 2.77 10.61 -10.52
N LEU A 153 3.48 9.65 -9.92
CA LEU A 153 2.87 8.51 -9.25
C LEU A 153 3.08 8.66 -7.74
N GLY A 154 2.00 8.48 -6.99
CA GLY A 154 2.06 8.50 -5.55
C GLY A 154 1.54 7.25 -4.89
N ASP A 155 2.01 7.02 -3.66
CA ASP A 155 1.66 5.86 -2.85
C ASP A 155 1.56 6.27 -1.37
N PHE A 156 0.54 5.77 -0.70
CA PHE A 156 0.23 6.07 0.70
C PHE A 156 0.75 4.98 1.63
N LYS A 157 1.44 5.38 2.68
CA LYS A 157 1.93 4.44 3.70
C LYS A 157 1.61 4.93 5.10
N THR A 158 0.99 4.05 5.88
CA THR A 158 0.70 4.27 7.30
C THR A 158 1.67 3.48 8.19
N SER A 159 2.96 3.57 7.91
CA SER A 159 4.04 2.81 8.56
C SER A 159 4.93 3.72 9.41
N GLY A 160 5.66 3.11 10.36
CA GLY A 160 6.63 3.84 11.21
C GLY A 160 7.88 4.33 10.47
N GLY A 161 8.10 3.93 9.21
CA GLY A 161 9.26 4.33 8.41
C GLY A 161 9.08 4.06 6.93
N VAL A 162 10.05 4.50 6.13
CA VAL A 162 10.16 4.16 4.71
C VAL A 162 11.01 2.91 4.56
N TYR A 163 10.51 1.93 3.81
CA TYR A 163 11.17 0.65 3.58
C TYR A 163 11.50 0.47 2.09
N PRO A 164 12.61 -0.23 1.75
CA PRO A 164 12.99 -0.45 0.35
C PRO A 164 11.90 -1.09 -0.51
N GLU A 165 11.02 -1.90 0.09
CA GLU A 165 9.89 -2.54 -0.59
C GLU A 165 8.94 -1.52 -1.19
N TYR A 166 8.78 -0.36 -0.58
CA TYR A 166 7.90 0.71 -1.08
C TYR A 166 8.45 1.32 -2.38
N LEU A 167 9.77 1.47 -2.47
CA LEU A 167 10.43 1.99 -3.68
C LEU A 167 10.31 0.99 -4.84
N ILE A 168 10.48 -0.31 -4.53
CA ILE A 168 10.31 -1.39 -5.50
C ILE A 168 8.83 -1.47 -5.96
N GLN A 169 7.89 -1.24 -5.06
CA GLN A 169 6.46 -1.19 -5.37
C GLN A 169 6.12 -0.03 -6.31
N LEU A 170 6.61 1.18 -6.00
CA LEU A 170 6.39 2.37 -6.81
C LEU A 170 6.84 2.18 -8.25
N VAL A 171 8.09 1.75 -8.47
CA VAL A 171 8.60 1.57 -9.83
C VAL A 171 7.89 0.46 -10.58
N ALA A 172 7.49 -0.64 -9.90
CA ALA A 172 6.73 -1.70 -10.53
C ALA A 172 5.35 -1.21 -11.00
N TYR A 173 4.67 -0.40 -10.21
CA TYR A 173 3.41 0.21 -10.60
C TYR A 173 3.59 1.16 -11.78
N ALA A 174 4.64 2.00 -11.76
CA ALA A 174 4.91 2.93 -12.84
C ALA A 174 5.15 2.22 -14.17
N LYS A 175 5.99 1.18 -14.18
CA LYS A 175 6.29 0.40 -15.40
C LYS A 175 5.02 -0.27 -15.96
N ALA A 176 4.16 -0.81 -15.10
CA ALA A 176 2.87 -1.37 -15.54
C ALA A 176 1.92 -0.28 -16.05
N TYR A 177 1.87 0.88 -15.39
CA TYR A 177 1.05 2.02 -15.81
C TYR A 177 1.51 2.56 -17.16
N GLU A 178 2.82 2.76 -17.35
CA GLU A 178 3.40 3.21 -18.62
C GLU A 178 3.11 2.23 -19.76
N GLU A 179 3.18 0.91 -19.48
CA GLU A 179 2.84 -0.12 -20.46
C GLU A 179 1.36 -0.11 -20.84
N CYS A 180 0.45 0.03 -19.85
CA CYS A 180 -0.99 0.04 -20.08
C CYS A 180 -1.48 1.26 -20.83
N THR A 181 -0.90 2.43 -20.54
CA THR A 181 -1.45 3.73 -20.97
C THR A 181 -0.62 4.43 -22.04
N GLY A 182 0.64 4.05 -22.21
CA GLY A 182 1.63 4.78 -22.99
C GLY A 182 2.08 6.10 -22.38
N THR A 183 1.55 6.47 -21.22
CA THR A 183 1.88 7.72 -20.51
C THR A 183 3.04 7.50 -19.55
N LYS A 184 4.10 8.31 -19.71
CA LYS A 184 5.28 8.23 -18.83
C LYS A 184 5.08 8.95 -17.51
N ILE A 185 5.70 8.42 -16.46
CA ILE A 185 5.83 9.08 -15.15
C ILE A 185 7.10 9.96 -15.20
N ASP A 186 6.95 11.18 -15.70
CA ASP A 186 8.05 12.14 -15.91
C ASP A 186 8.22 13.15 -14.78
N GLY A 187 7.28 13.15 -13.82
CA GLY A 187 7.31 13.98 -12.61
C GLY A 187 7.86 13.26 -11.37
N GLY A 188 8.25 11.97 -11.51
CA GLY A 188 8.82 11.18 -10.43
C GLY A 188 7.78 10.55 -9.50
N TYR A 189 8.29 10.06 -8.36
CA TYR A 189 7.55 9.22 -7.42
C TYR A 189 7.40 9.93 -6.08
N HIS A 190 6.20 9.91 -5.53
CA HIS A 190 5.85 10.56 -4.26
C HIS A 190 5.34 9.53 -3.26
N LEU A 191 6.14 9.22 -2.25
CA LEU A 191 5.75 8.37 -1.15
C LEU A 191 5.25 9.25 0.00
N LEU A 192 3.98 9.12 0.35
CA LEU A 192 3.32 9.87 1.41
C LEU A 192 3.15 8.98 2.63
N ARG A 193 3.94 9.24 3.66
CA ARG A 193 3.91 8.46 4.90
C ARG A 193 3.13 9.21 5.97
N PHE A 194 2.11 8.58 6.50
CA PHE A 194 1.30 9.07 7.62
C PHE A 194 1.65 8.27 8.88
N SER A 195 2.12 8.96 9.93
CA SER A 195 2.30 8.32 11.22
C SER A 195 0.93 8.09 11.89
N LYS A 196 0.78 6.92 12.50
CA LYS A 196 -0.41 6.56 13.28
C LYS A 196 -0.37 7.09 14.71
N GLU A 197 0.82 7.39 15.22
CA GLU A 197 1.02 7.66 16.65
C GLU A 197 0.92 9.16 16.99
N ASN A 198 1.45 10.03 16.15
CA ASN A 198 1.66 11.44 16.48
C ASN A 198 1.26 12.43 15.36
N GLY A 199 0.61 11.93 14.30
CA GLY A 199 0.23 12.77 13.16
C GLY A 199 1.40 13.25 12.30
N ASP A 200 2.60 12.71 12.49
CA ASP A 200 3.74 12.98 11.61
C ASP A 200 3.41 12.63 10.17
N PHE A 201 3.74 13.56 9.29
CA PHE A 201 3.62 13.40 7.85
C PHE A 201 5.01 13.48 7.22
N GLY A 202 5.33 12.48 6.39
CA GLY A 202 6.56 12.46 5.62
C GLY A 202 6.25 12.41 4.14
N HIS A 203 6.72 13.40 3.39
CA HIS A 203 6.72 13.38 1.94
C HIS A 203 8.12 13.05 1.43
N HIS A 204 8.26 11.91 0.76
CA HIS A 204 9.53 11.45 0.20
C HIS A 204 9.42 11.46 -1.31
N PHE A 205 10.27 12.25 -1.95
CA PHE A 205 10.31 12.40 -3.41
C PHE A 205 11.51 11.66 -4.00
N TYR A 206 11.25 10.91 -5.06
CA TYR A 206 12.27 10.19 -5.83
C TYR A 206 12.12 10.55 -7.30
N PRO A 207 13.13 11.22 -7.91
CA PRO A 207 13.05 11.64 -9.32
C PRO A 207 13.12 10.44 -10.28
N SER A 208 13.82 9.38 -9.90
CA SER A 208 13.92 8.11 -10.62
C SER A 208 14.13 6.95 -9.65
N LEU A 209 13.70 5.75 -10.03
CA LEU A 209 13.91 4.47 -9.34
C LEU A 209 14.35 3.38 -10.32
N ASP A 210 14.79 3.76 -11.53
CA ASP A 210 15.09 2.83 -12.61
C ASP A 210 16.41 2.07 -12.42
N ASP A 211 17.38 2.68 -11.73
CA ASP A 211 18.75 2.14 -11.65
C ASP A 211 18.90 1.01 -10.63
N ASP A 212 18.08 0.99 -9.59
CA ASP A 212 18.18 0.04 -8.47
C ASP A 212 16.86 -0.70 -8.15
N ALA A 213 15.77 0.03 -7.97
CA ALA A 213 14.50 -0.57 -7.57
C ALA A 213 13.85 -1.39 -8.69
N TRP A 214 13.96 -0.95 -9.95
CA TRP A 214 13.45 -1.72 -11.07
C TRP A 214 14.18 -3.05 -11.30
N PRO A 215 15.53 -3.11 -11.37
CA PRO A 215 16.25 -4.37 -11.40
C PRO A 215 15.95 -5.27 -10.20
N ALA A 216 15.79 -4.70 -9.00
CA ALA A 216 15.41 -5.46 -7.82
C ALA A 216 14.03 -6.13 -7.99
N PHE A 217 13.03 -5.41 -8.54
CA PHE A 217 11.73 -5.99 -8.84
C PHE A 217 11.79 -7.12 -9.86
N ILE A 218 12.55 -6.96 -10.94
CA ILE A 218 12.70 -8.00 -11.98
C ILE A 218 13.35 -9.26 -11.41
N ASN A 219 14.35 -9.12 -10.54
CA ASN A 219 14.97 -10.25 -9.85
C ASN A 219 13.96 -10.97 -8.92
N LEU A 220 13.17 -10.23 -8.16
CA LEU A 220 12.11 -10.81 -7.32
C LEU A 220 11.03 -11.50 -8.16
N ARG A 221 10.65 -10.91 -9.30
CA ARG A 221 9.70 -11.51 -10.23
C ARG A 221 10.22 -12.85 -10.78
N SER A 222 11.49 -12.90 -11.15
CA SER A 222 12.14 -14.12 -11.61
C SER A 222 12.20 -15.17 -10.50
N LEU A 223 12.57 -14.76 -9.29
CA LEU A 223 12.63 -15.65 -8.12
C LEU A 223 11.24 -16.21 -7.78
N TYR A 224 10.19 -15.39 -7.90
CA TYR A 224 8.80 -15.84 -7.75
C TYR A 224 8.49 -17.00 -8.69
N ASP A 225 8.80 -16.89 -9.98
CA ASP A 225 8.52 -17.93 -10.96
C ASP A 225 9.30 -19.23 -10.69
N LEU A 226 10.57 -19.09 -10.29
CA LEU A 226 11.38 -20.25 -9.92
C LEU A 226 10.82 -20.94 -8.68
N ASN A 227 10.39 -20.18 -7.69
CA ASN A 227 9.80 -20.72 -6.48
C ASN A 227 8.49 -21.48 -6.75
N GLU A 228 7.62 -20.93 -7.60
CA GLU A 228 6.38 -21.61 -8.00
C GLU A 228 6.66 -22.92 -8.80
N LYS A 229 7.70 -22.93 -9.63
CA LYS A 229 8.15 -24.16 -10.30
C LYS A 229 8.67 -25.22 -9.32
N LEU A 230 9.45 -24.79 -8.31
CA LEU A 230 10.00 -25.68 -7.28
C LEU A 230 8.89 -26.27 -6.40
N LYS A 231 7.90 -25.46 -6.00
CA LYS A 231 6.73 -25.96 -5.25
C LYS A 231 6.00 -27.08 -6.01
N LYS A 232 5.80 -26.93 -7.32
CA LYS A 232 5.17 -27.96 -8.16
C LYS A 232 6.00 -29.23 -8.31
N ARG A 233 7.32 -29.15 -8.12
CA ARG A 233 8.21 -30.33 -8.16
C ARG A 233 8.29 -31.05 -6.81
N ALA A 234 8.02 -30.32 -5.72
CA ALA A 234 8.07 -30.82 -4.36
C ALA A 234 6.73 -31.40 -3.88
N ALA A 235 5.64 -31.15 -4.60
CA ALA A 235 4.29 -31.70 -4.36
C ALA A 235 4.07 -33.01 -5.13
#